data_cdacacda4cd3fc290489641bc8b5106b
#
_entry.id   cdacacda4cd3fc290489641bc8b5106b
#
_cell.length_a   1.000
_cell.length_b   1.000
_cell.length_c   1.000
_cell.angle_alpha   90.00
_cell.angle_beta   90.00
_cell.angle_gamma   90.00
#
_symmetry.space_group_name_H-M   'P 1'
#
loop_
_entity.id
_entity.type
_entity.pdbx_description
1 polymer ?
#
loop_
_entity_poly.entity_id
_entity_poly.type
_entity_poly.pdbx_seq_one_letter_code
_entity_poly.pdbx_strand_id
1 'polypeptide(L)'
;MELIKRIHAKVEQDKHITFDNYMDICLYYPDQGYYNNDQISLNPKNSDFVTAPEISSLYSESILHFYIKCKKNKNIENIIEFGAGSGEMAFNILKNINNNMLPKKYYILEKSYYLKKQQQIKINKLPKIKRSIVKWIDKIENIENVFLIANEVLDAIPSKIFKKQDDALFEKVITLKNNKLYFSKIPCNDFLSTKIKNIENRLGAPFSNNYSSEININYDNWLSDIFKNISNFIFIVIDYGY
;
A
#
# COMPACT_ATOMS: atom_id res chain seq x y z
N MET A 1 -18.31 3.04 15.94
CA MET A 1 -19.19 2.02 16.61
C MET A 1 -19.78 1.00 15.62
N GLU A 2 -20.05 1.38 14.38
CA GLU A 2 -20.66 0.47 13.38
C GLU A 2 -19.66 -0.55 12.79
N LEU A 3 -18.42 -0.15 12.51
CA LEU A 3 -17.38 -1.04 11.99
C LEU A 3 -17.10 -2.23 12.92
N ILE A 4 -16.97 -1.99 14.23
CA ILE A 4 -16.74 -3.05 15.22
C ILE A 4 -17.91 -4.04 15.29
N LYS A 5 -19.16 -3.56 15.18
CA LYS A 5 -20.34 -4.44 15.13
C LYS A 5 -20.33 -5.34 13.90
N ARG A 6 -19.87 -4.82 12.76
CA ARG A 6 -19.73 -5.63 11.53
C ARG A 6 -18.67 -6.69 11.67
N ILE A 7 -17.52 -6.34 12.24
CA ILE A 7 -16.45 -7.32 12.51
C ILE A 7 -16.99 -8.42 13.43
N HIS A 8 -17.69 -8.04 14.50
CA HIS A 8 -18.34 -9.01 15.40
C HIS A 8 -19.32 -9.92 14.65
N ALA A 9 -20.25 -9.36 13.90
CA ALA A 9 -21.22 -10.14 13.13
C ALA A 9 -20.56 -11.10 12.14
N LYS A 10 -19.47 -10.65 11.47
CA LYS A 10 -18.72 -11.52 10.55
C LYS A 10 -18.00 -12.65 11.29
N VAL A 11 -17.40 -12.36 12.44
CA VAL A 11 -16.77 -13.40 13.27
C VAL A 11 -17.80 -14.38 13.84
N GLU A 12 -18.99 -13.92 14.22
CA GLU A 12 -20.08 -14.77 14.69
C GLU A 12 -20.59 -15.71 13.58
N GLN A 13 -20.77 -15.17 12.37
CA GLN A 13 -21.21 -15.91 11.19
C GLN A 13 -20.20 -16.98 10.78
N ASP A 14 -18.91 -16.60 10.65
CA ASP A 14 -17.85 -17.42 10.08
C ASP A 14 -17.04 -18.17 11.15
N LYS A 15 -17.36 -17.98 12.45
CA LYS A 15 -16.65 -18.45 13.65
C LYS A 15 -15.27 -17.81 13.84
N HIS A 16 -14.63 -17.37 12.80
CA HIS A 16 -13.38 -16.61 12.79
C HIS A 16 -13.24 -15.87 11.45
N ILE A 17 -12.39 -14.85 11.44
CA ILE A 17 -11.93 -14.19 10.20
C ILE A 17 -10.40 -14.22 10.15
N THR A 18 -9.83 -14.38 8.97
CA THR A 18 -8.38 -14.32 8.76
C THR A 18 -7.85 -12.89 8.96
N PHE A 19 -6.56 -12.76 9.30
CA PHE A 19 -6.01 -11.44 9.61
C PHE A 19 -6.03 -10.48 8.41
N ASP A 20 -5.78 -10.97 7.20
CA ASP A 20 -5.92 -10.19 5.96
C ASP A 20 -7.34 -9.64 5.77
N ASN A 21 -8.37 -10.46 6.00
CA ASN A 21 -9.76 -9.99 5.94
C ASN A 21 -10.08 -8.96 7.05
N TYR A 22 -9.56 -9.17 8.26
CA TYR A 22 -9.69 -8.21 9.35
C TYR A 22 -9.03 -6.87 9.00
N MET A 23 -7.79 -6.92 8.48
CA MET A 23 -7.02 -5.77 8.06
C MET A 23 -7.73 -5.01 6.93
N ASP A 24 -8.25 -5.73 5.91
CA ASP A 24 -9.00 -5.14 4.82
C ASP A 24 -10.23 -4.37 5.32
N ILE A 25 -11.00 -4.95 6.23
CA ILE A 25 -12.17 -4.29 6.83
C ILE A 25 -11.72 -3.05 7.62
N CYS A 26 -10.69 -3.15 8.45
CA CYS A 26 -10.24 -2.03 9.27
C CYS A 26 -9.69 -0.87 8.44
N LEU A 27 -9.00 -1.16 7.33
CA LEU A 27 -8.34 -0.14 6.52
C LEU A 27 -9.26 0.43 5.43
N TYR A 28 -10.06 -0.41 4.76
CA TYR A 28 -10.68 -0.05 3.49
C TYR A 28 -12.20 -0.10 3.47
N TYR A 29 -12.85 -0.51 4.57
CA TYR A 29 -14.31 -0.57 4.56
C TYR A 29 -14.91 0.79 4.16
N PRO A 30 -15.91 0.83 3.23
CA PRO A 30 -16.50 2.08 2.76
C PRO A 30 -17.01 2.94 3.93
N ASP A 31 -16.64 4.21 3.92
CA ASP A 31 -17.04 5.28 4.86
C ASP A 31 -16.63 5.08 6.33
N GLN A 32 -15.96 3.98 6.67
CA GLN A 32 -15.59 3.65 8.05
C GLN A 32 -14.17 3.11 8.24
N GLY A 33 -13.57 2.55 7.18
CA GLY A 33 -12.18 2.08 7.22
C GLY A 33 -11.20 3.23 7.42
N TYR A 34 -10.04 2.95 8.00
CA TYR A 34 -9.05 3.97 8.34
C TYR A 34 -8.73 4.89 7.16
N TYR A 35 -8.46 4.35 5.97
CA TYR A 35 -8.17 5.14 4.78
C TYR A 35 -9.43 5.61 4.04
N ASN A 36 -10.60 5.17 4.41
CA ASN A 36 -11.82 5.36 3.64
C ASN A 36 -12.97 6.00 4.45
N ASN A 37 -12.63 7.00 5.25
CA ASN A 37 -13.59 7.78 6.02
C ASN A 37 -13.32 9.29 5.85
N ASP A 38 -14.28 10.13 6.17
CA ASP A 38 -14.22 11.59 6.02
C ASP A 38 -13.35 12.29 7.07
N GLN A 39 -13.01 11.61 8.15
CA GLN A 39 -12.14 12.12 9.23
C GLN A 39 -10.67 11.84 8.97
N ILE A 40 -10.32 11.09 7.91
CA ILE A 40 -8.94 10.77 7.62
C ILE A 40 -8.11 12.03 7.44
N SER A 41 -7.05 12.13 8.21
CA SER A 41 -6.05 13.18 8.11
C SER A 41 -4.67 12.57 8.18
N LEU A 42 -3.86 12.84 7.17
CA LEU A 42 -2.43 12.49 7.17
C LEU A 42 -1.56 13.71 7.49
N ASN A 43 -2.15 14.75 8.09
CA ASN A 43 -1.42 15.93 8.55
C ASN A 43 -0.66 15.58 9.85
N PRO A 44 0.66 15.89 9.96
CA PRO A 44 1.49 15.57 11.14
C PRO A 44 0.91 16.01 12.49
N LYS A 45 0.03 17.01 12.50
CA LYS A 45 -0.57 17.52 13.74
C LYS A 45 -1.76 16.71 14.26
N ASN A 46 -2.43 15.95 13.38
CA ASN A 46 -3.72 15.31 13.67
C ASN A 46 -3.82 13.88 13.15
N SER A 47 -2.71 13.27 12.74
CA SER A 47 -2.67 11.89 12.24
C SER A 47 -2.08 10.93 13.27
N ASP A 48 -2.47 9.68 13.20
CA ASP A 48 -1.94 8.60 14.04
C ASP A 48 -0.49 8.23 13.70
N PHE A 49 -0.05 8.56 12.47
CA PHE A 49 1.31 8.36 11.99
C PHE A 49 1.67 9.44 10.96
N VAL A 50 2.97 9.61 10.73
CA VAL A 50 3.52 10.61 9.79
C VAL A 50 4.45 9.91 8.83
N THR A 51 4.21 10.10 7.53
CA THR A 51 5.08 9.57 6.47
C THR A 51 6.21 10.52 6.11
N ALA A 52 7.28 10.01 5.54
CA ALA A 52 8.47 10.81 5.20
C ALA A 52 8.18 12.05 4.33
N PRO A 53 7.29 12.00 3.32
CA PRO A 53 6.91 13.18 2.53
C PRO A 53 6.26 14.31 3.35
N GLU A 54 5.57 13.97 4.44
CA GLU A 54 4.90 14.95 5.32
C GLU A 54 5.88 15.62 6.29
N ILE A 55 7.01 14.97 6.59
CA ILE A 55 8.02 15.51 7.51
C ILE A 55 8.88 16.55 6.81
N SER A 56 9.31 16.29 5.57
CA SER A 56 10.27 17.14 4.86
C SER A 56 10.11 17.08 3.35
N SER A 57 10.15 18.25 2.70
CA SER A 57 10.22 18.36 1.25
C SER A 57 11.48 17.74 0.65
N LEU A 58 12.57 17.62 1.43
CA LEU A 58 13.83 17.00 0.99
C LEU A 58 13.63 15.55 0.54
N TYR A 59 12.68 14.83 1.17
CA TYR A 59 12.32 13.49 0.74
C TYR A 59 11.79 13.49 -0.70
N SER A 60 10.79 14.31 -0.98
CA SER A 60 10.21 14.46 -2.32
C SER A 60 11.23 14.97 -3.34
N GLU A 61 12.14 15.85 -2.93
CA GLU A 61 13.23 16.36 -3.77
C GLU A 61 14.24 15.26 -4.14
N SER A 62 14.54 14.37 -3.22
CA SER A 62 15.40 13.21 -3.49
C SER A 62 14.79 12.29 -4.55
N ILE A 63 13.49 12.00 -4.44
CA ILE A 63 12.74 11.23 -5.45
C ILE A 63 12.72 11.97 -6.79
N LEU A 64 12.49 13.29 -6.79
CA LEU A 64 12.55 14.13 -7.98
C LEU A 64 13.91 14.08 -8.68
N HIS A 65 15.01 14.20 -7.94
CA HIS A 65 16.36 14.12 -8.50
C HIS A 65 16.60 12.75 -9.16
N PHE A 66 16.15 11.68 -8.53
CA PHE A 66 16.27 10.34 -9.11
C PHE A 66 15.40 10.20 -10.37
N TYR A 67 14.16 10.68 -10.36
CA TYR A 67 13.32 10.73 -11.56
C TYR A 67 13.99 11.48 -12.71
N ILE A 68 14.57 12.66 -12.46
CA ILE A 68 15.27 13.47 -13.49
C ILE A 68 16.44 12.69 -14.09
N LYS A 69 17.23 11.98 -13.27
CA LYS A 69 18.31 11.11 -13.71
C LYS A 69 17.80 9.98 -14.60
N CYS A 70 16.70 9.33 -14.20
CA CYS A 70 16.07 8.27 -14.96
C CYS A 70 15.50 8.78 -16.28
N LYS A 71 14.82 9.91 -16.28
CA LYS A 71 14.26 10.56 -17.48
C LYS A 71 15.33 10.82 -18.52
N LYS A 72 16.50 11.32 -18.11
CA LYS A 72 17.62 11.62 -19.02
C LYS A 72 18.27 10.36 -19.60
N ASN A 73 18.39 9.30 -18.81
CA ASN A 73 19.22 8.15 -19.16
C ASN A 73 18.42 6.94 -19.69
N LYS A 74 17.12 6.86 -19.42
CA LYS A 74 16.28 5.68 -19.65
C LYS A 74 14.99 5.95 -20.42
N ASN A 75 14.86 7.14 -21.00
CA ASN A 75 13.66 7.56 -21.74
C ASN A 75 12.37 7.44 -20.93
N ILE A 76 12.42 7.77 -19.64
CA ILE A 76 11.24 7.77 -18.78
C ILE A 76 10.43 9.03 -19.06
N GLU A 77 9.12 8.87 -19.27
CA GLU A 77 8.23 9.95 -19.68
C GLU A 77 7.06 10.19 -18.73
N ASN A 78 6.63 9.15 -18.01
CA ASN A 78 5.48 9.19 -17.13
C ASN A 78 5.87 8.87 -15.69
N ILE A 79 5.06 9.33 -14.73
CA ILE A 79 5.16 8.94 -13.32
C ILE A 79 3.85 8.24 -12.95
N ILE A 80 3.92 7.16 -12.17
CA ILE A 80 2.80 6.54 -11.47
C ILE A 80 3.13 6.48 -9.99
N GLU A 81 2.31 7.10 -9.16
CA GLU A 81 2.39 7.02 -7.70
C GLU A 81 1.23 6.18 -7.18
N PHE A 82 1.56 5.13 -6.42
CA PHE A 82 0.60 4.30 -5.72
C PHE A 82 0.33 4.90 -4.34
N GLY A 83 -0.94 5.07 -3.97
CA GLY A 83 -1.31 5.52 -2.64
C GLY A 83 -0.67 6.84 -2.24
N ALA A 84 -0.97 7.93 -2.95
CA ALA A 84 -0.31 9.22 -2.75
C ALA A 84 -0.60 9.90 -1.39
N GLY A 85 -1.32 9.23 -0.50
CA GLY A 85 -1.65 9.74 0.83
C GLY A 85 -2.32 11.11 0.76
N SER A 86 -1.77 12.12 1.43
CA SER A 86 -2.26 13.51 1.35
C SER A 86 -1.98 14.19 0.00
N GLY A 87 -1.17 13.58 -0.86
CA GLY A 87 -0.66 14.16 -2.11
C GLY A 87 0.56 15.06 -1.92
N GLU A 88 1.22 15.01 -0.77
CA GLU A 88 2.37 15.89 -0.45
C GLU A 88 3.56 15.61 -1.37
N MET A 89 3.89 14.32 -1.62
CA MET A 89 5.01 13.98 -2.50
C MET A 89 4.74 14.42 -3.94
N ALA A 90 3.56 14.12 -4.49
CA ALA A 90 3.17 14.57 -5.83
C ALA A 90 3.23 16.10 -5.96
N PHE A 91 2.69 16.80 -4.95
CA PHE A 91 2.70 18.25 -4.91
C PHE A 91 4.12 18.82 -4.90
N ASN A 92 5.01 18.34 -4.04
CA ASN A 92 6.38 18.82 -3.91
C ASN A 92 7.22 18.49 -5.15
N ILE A 93 7.09 17.28 -5.71
CA ILE A 93 7.73 16.92 -6.98
C ILE A 93 7.30 17.89 -8.08
N LEU A 94 6.00 18.07 -8.27
CA LEU A 94 5.48 18.95 -9.33
C LEU A 94 5.77 20.43 -9.08
N LYS A 95 5.79 20.89 -7.83
CA LYS A 95 6.15 22.26 -7.47
C LYS A 95 7.60 22.56 -7.87
N ASN A 96 8.53 21.67 -7.59
CA ASN A 96 9.97 21.91 -7.69
C ASN A 96 10.56 21.53 -9.06
N ILE A 97 9.87 20.69 -9.86
CA ILE A 97 10.36 20.27 -11.18
C ILE A 97 10.34 21.44 -12.19
N ASN A 98 11.42 21.56 -12.97
CA ASN A 98 11.47 22.50 -14.09
C ASN A 98 10.51 22.08 -15.21
N ASN A 99 9.90 23.06 -15.90
CA ASN A 99 8.89 22.80 -16.94
C ASN A 99 9.38 21.90 -18.08
N ASN A 100 10.65 22.02 -18.48
CA ASN A 100 11.27 21.19 -19.53
C ASN A 100 11.54 19.74 -19.08
N MET A 101 11.41 19.45 -17.80
CA MET A 101 11.59 18.11 -17.21
C MET A 101 10.27 17.46 -16.77
N LEU A 102 9.13 18.14 -16.97
CA LEU A 102 7.82 17.61 -16.62
C LEU A 102 7.58 16.22 -17.23
N PRO A 103 6.94 15.30 -16.51
CA PRO A 103 6.43 14.07 -17.13
C PRO A 103 5.32 14.40 -18.14
N LYS A 104 5.10 13.54 -19.12
CA LYS A 104 3.92 13.64 -20.00
C LYS A 104 2.64 13.56 -19.19
N LYS A 105 2.60 12.62 -18.23
CA LYS A 105 1.52 12.44 -17.25
C LYS A 105 2.09 12.06 -15.90
N TYR A 106 1.41 12.54 -14.85
CA TYR A 106 1.58 12.11 -13.47
C TYR A 106 0.30 11.38 -13.05
N TYR A 107 0.35 10.07 -12.99
CA TYR A 107 -0.79 9.26 -12.59
C TYR A 107 -0.75 9.01 -11.08
N ILE A 108 -1.89 9.11 -10.43
CA ILE A 108 -2.08 8.73 -9.04
C ILE A 108 -3.10 7.59 -9.00
N LEU A 109 -2.69 6.45 -8.48
CA LEU A 109 -3.56 5.31 -8.24
C LEU A 109 -3.95 5.32 -6.77
N GLU A 110 -5.17 5.79 -6.49
CA GLU A 110 -5.70 5.98 -5.14
C GLU A 110 -7.08 5.32 -5.00
N LYS A 111 -7.20 4.42 -4.02
CA LYS A 111 -8.46 3.71 -3.74
C LYS A 111 -9.42 4.53 -2.87
N SER A 112 -8.87 5.36 -1.98
CA SER A 112 -9.67 6.16 -1.07
C SER A 112 -10.29 7.37 -1.79
N TYR A 113 -11.61 7.43 -1.79
CA TYR A 113 -12.33 8.59 -2.31
C TYR A 113 -12.00 9.88 -1.53
N TYR A 114 -11.84 9.79 -0.22
CA TYR A 114 -11.54 10.92 0.65
C TYR A 114 -10.11 11.44 0.45
N LEU A 115 -9.12 10.55 0.38
CA LEU A 115 -7.74 10.94 0.06
C LEU A 115 -7.63 11.52 -1.34
N LYS A 116 -8.31 10.94 -2.33
CA LYS A 116 -8.37 11.47 -3.70
C LYS A 116 -8.87 12.92 -3.72
N LYS A 117 -9.90 13.26 -2.93
CA LYS A 117 -10.36 14.66 -2.80
C LYS A 117 -9.29 15.58 -2.18
N GLN A 118 -8.62 15.14 -1.11
CA GLN A 118 -7.56 15.93 -0.47
C GLN A 118 -6.42 16.19 -1.46
N GLN A 119 -5.99 15.16 -2.18
CA GLN A 119 -4.98 15.25 -3.24
C GLN A 119 -5.38 16.26 -4.32
N GLN A 120 -6.62 16.22 -4.80
CA GLN A 120 -7.13 17.15 -5.79
C GLN A 120 -7.09 18.60 -5.31
N ILE A 121 -7.51 18.87 -4.08
CA ILE A 121 -7.44 20.21 -3.46
C ILE A 121 -5.99 20.68 -3.40
N LYS A 122 -5.05 19.83 -3.01
CA LYS A 122 -3.62 20.16 -2.91
C LYS A 122 -3.00 20.43 -4.29
N ILE A 123 -3.22 19.55 -5.25
CA ILE A 123 -2.71 19.66 -6.62
C ILE A 123 -3.27 20.91 -7.34
N ASN A 124 -4.51 21.30 -7.06
CA ASN A 124 -5.13 22.49 -7.64
C ASN A 124 -4.42 23.80 -7.25
N LYS A 125 -3.59 23.82 -6.21
CA LYS A 125 -2.73 24.96 -5.84
C LYS A 125 -1.55 25.17 -6.79
N LEU A 126 -1.22 24.18 -7.63
CA LEU A 126 -0.14 24.28 -8.61
C LEU A 126 -0.52 25.11 -9.83
N PRO A 127 0.46 25.71 -10.55
CA PRO A 127 0.24 26.34 -11.83
C PRO A 127 -0.45 25.41 -12.83
N LYS A 128 -1.29 25.96 -13.73
CA LYS A 128 -2.09 25.19 -14.70
C LYS A 128 -1.27 24.18 -15.49
N ILE A 129 -0.07 24.55 -15.95
CA ILE A 129 0.82 23.66 -16.72
C ILE A 129 1.20 22.39 -15.95
N LYS A 130 1.37 22.50 -14.63
CA LYS A 130 1.76 21.37 -13.76
C LYS A 130 0.56 20.53 -13.32
N ARG A 131 -0.55 21.16 -12.92
CA ARG A 131 -1.74 20.41 -12.48
C ARG A 131 -2.47 19.70 -13.61
N SER A 132 -2.42 20.20 -14.85
CA SER A 132 -3.13 19.59 -15.99
C SER A 132 -2.55 18.25 -16.46
N ILE A 133 -1.35 17.91 -16.03
CA ILE A 133 -0.75 16.61 -16.34
C ILE A 133 -1.10 15.52 -15.32
N VAL A 134 -1.67 15.89 -14.16
CA VAL A 134 -2.05 14.95 -13.11
C VAL A 134 -3.36 14.25 -13.48
N LYS A 135 -3.38 12.92 -13.35
CA LYS A 135 -4.54 12.07 -13.58
C LYS A 135 -4.70 11.07 -12.44
N TRP A 136 -5.90 10.99 -11.87
CA TRP A 136 -6.27 9.88 -10.98
C TRP A 136 -6.78 8.73 -11.81
N ILE A 137 -6.27 7.53 -11.54
CA ILE A 137 -6.63 6.29 -12.23
C ILE A 137 -7.01 5.22 -11.20
N ASP A 138 -7.91 4.33 -11.59
CA ASP A 138 -8.32 3.20 -10.75
C ASP A 138 -7.55 1.92 -11.11
N LYS A 139 -6.98 1.87 -12.31
CA LYS A 139 -6.13 0.78 -12.82
C LYS A 139 -5.08 1.29 -13.80
N ILE A 140 -4.03 0.52 -13.98
CA ILE A 140 -2.99 0.79 -14.97
C ILE A 140 -3.38 0.10 -16.28
N GLU A 141 -3.34 0.81 -17.40
CA GLU A 141 -3.67 0.27 -18.72
C GLU A 141 -2.65 0.75 -19.74
N ASN A 142 -1.78 -0.17 -20.19
CA ASN A 142 -0.85 0.03 -21.29
C ASN A 142 -0.06 1.36 -21.25
N ILE A 143 0.64 1.59 -20.14
CA ILE A 143 1.48 2.78 -19.96
C ILE A 143 2.94 2.39 -20.14
N GLU A 144 3.65 3.15 -20.95
CA GLU A 144 5.07 2.92 -21.24
C GLU A 144 5.96 4.02 -20.65
N ASN A 145 7.25 3.72 -20.55
CA ASN A 145 8.27 4.68 -20.12
C ASN A 145 7.97 5.29 -18.76
N VAL A 146 7.82 4.44 -17.75
CA VAL A 146 7.20 4.79 -16.47
C VAL A 146 8.21 4.79 -15.32
N PHE A 147 8.13 5.81 -14.49
CA PHE A 147 8.71 5.85 -13.16
C PHE A 147 7.61 5.55 -12.14
N LEU A 148 7.64 4.35 -11.56
CA LEU A 148 6.67 3.94 -10.55
C LEU A 148 7.21 4.22 -9.15
N ILE A 149 6.33 4.68 -8.29
CA ILE A 149 6.63 4.98 -6.88
C ILE A 149 5.58 4.29 -6.01
N ALA A 150 6.02 3.44 -5.10
CA ALA A 150 5.23 2.90 -4.00
C ALA A 150 5.96 3.26 -2.70
N ASN A 151 5.46 4.27 -2.00
CA ASN A 151 6.00 4.73 -0.73
C ASN A 151 5.03 4.40 0.38
N GLU A 152 5.43 3.52 1.31
CA GLU A 152 4.58 3.05 2.41
C GLU A 152 3.20 2.57 1.88
N VAL A 153 3.24 1.61 0.95
CA VAL A 153 2.07 1.04 0.29
C VAL A 153 1.96 -0.45 0.56
N LEU A 154 3.10 -1.13 0.67
CA LEU A 154 3.11 -2.59 0.82
C LEU A 154 2.62 -3.02 2.20
N ASP A 155 2.93 -2.24 3.22
CA ASP A 155 2.46 -2.43 4.60
C ASP A 155 0.94 -2.30 4.74
N ALA A 156 0.30 -1.53 3.85
CA ALA A 156 -1.15 -1.36 3.79
C ALA A 156 -1.87 -2.45 2.96
N ILE A 157 -1.14 -3.33 2.27
CA ILE A 157 -1.74 -4.48 1.56
C ILE A 157 -2.04 -5.59 2.56
N PRO A 158 -3.32 -6.02 2.71
CA PRO A 158 -3.70 -7.01 3.69
C PRO A 158 -2.85 -8.28 3.66
N SER A 159 -2.29 -8.66 4.81
CA SER A 159 -1.39 -9.79 5.00
C SER A 159 -1.99 -10.85 5.93
N LYS A 160 -1.53 -12.08 5.81
CA LYS A 160 -1.81 -13.16 6.76
C LYS A 160 -0.73 -13.22 7.83
N ILE A 161 -1.08 -13.73 9.00
CA ILE A 161 -0.09 -14.02 10.05
C ILE A 161 -0.03 -15.54 10.23
N PHE A 162 1.17 -16.10 10.14
CA PHE A 162 1.38 -17.50 10.43
C PHE A 162 2.18 -17.71 11.73
N LYS A 163 2.07 -18.88 12.27
CA LYS A 163 2.89 -19.37 13.40
C LYS A 163 3.33 -20.79 13.13
N LYS A 164 4.62 -21.07 13.30
CA LYS A 164 5.16 -22.42 13.38
C LYS A 164 5.15 -22.90 14.83
N GLN A 165 4.60 -24.07 15.08
CA GLN A 165 4.62 -24.69 16.40
C GLN A 165 4.72 -26.20 16.25
N ASP A 166 5.75 -26.80 16.84
CA ASP A 166 6.00 -28.25 16.86
C ASP A 166 5.87 -28.88 15.46
N ASP A 167 6.62 -28.36 14.50
CA ASP A 167 6.60 -28.72 13.07
C ASP A 167 5.28 -28.52 12.32
N ALA A 168 4.22 -28.06 12.98
CA ALA A 168 2.97 -27.69 12.36
C ALA A 168 2.91 -26.19 12.05
N LEU A 169 2.22 -25.85 10.96
CA LEU A 169 1.98 -24.47 10.54
C LEU A 169 0.53 -24.08 10.84
N PHE A 170 0.37 -22.96 11.51
CA PHE A 170 -0.91 -22.39 11.88
C PHE A 170 -1.08 -20.99 11.29
N GLU A 171 -2.29 -20.68 10.84
CA GLU A 171 -2.70 -19.31 10.52
C GLU A 171 -3.32 -18.66 11.76
N LYS A 172 -2.89 -17.43 12.10
CA LYS A 172 -3.55 -16.63 13.12
C LYS A 172 -4.82 -16.00 12.56
N VAL A 173 -5.88 -16.14 13.31
CA VAL A 173 -7.22 -15.66 12.96
C VAL A 173 -7.80 -14.82 14.09
N ILE A 174 -8.79 -14.01 13.78
CA ILE A 174 -9.54 -13.23 14.77
C ILE A 174 -10.81 -13.98 15.14
N THR A 175 -11.01 -14.17 16.44
CA THR A 175 -12.20 -14.79 17.03
C THR A 175 -12.86 -13.85 18.04
N LEU A 176 -14.10 -14.16 18.42
CA LEU A 176 -14.86 -13.40 19.39
C LEU A 176 -15.06 -14.23 20.67
N LYS A 177 -14.77 -13.63 21.83
CA LYS A 177 -15.06 -14.20 23.15
C LYS A 177 -15.50 -13.08 24.09
N ASN A 178 -16.66 -13.25 24.72
CA ASN A 178 -17.23 -12.24 25.65
C ASN A 178 -17.27 -10.83 25.00
N ASN A 179 -17.74 -10.72 23.77
CA ASN A 179 -17.79 -9.48 22.97
C ASN A 179 -16.43 -8.78 22.78
N LYS A 180 -15.32 -9.50 22.93
CA LYS A 180 -13.97 -8.98 22.64
C LYS A 180 -13.32 -9.81 21.55
N LEU A 181 -12.57 -9.14 20.68
CA LEU A 181 -11.78 -9.77 19.64
C LEU A 181 -10.46 -10.31 20.22
N TYR A 182 -10.10 -11.53 19.82
CA TYR A 182 -8.87 -12.21 20.24
C TYR A 182 -8.20 -12.87 19.06
N PHE A 183 -6.89 -12.95 19.11
CA PHE A 183 -6.16 -13.85 18.25
C PHE A 183 -6.36 -15.29 18.66
N SER A 184 -6.70 -16.13 17.70
CA SER A 184 -6.70 -17.59 17.78
C SER A 184 -5.80 -18.14 16.66
N LYS A 185 -5.73 -19.45 16.53
CA LYS A 185 -5.01 -20.11 15.45
C LYS A 185 -5.81 -21.29 14.90
N ILE A 186 -5.69 -21.51 13.61
CA ILE A 186 -6.22 -22.67 12.89
C ILE A 186 -5.08 -23.32 12.11
N PRO A 187 -5.13 -24.61 11.76
CA PRO A 187 -4.15 -25.21 10.85
C PRO A 187 -4.10 -24.42 9.54
N CYS A 188 -2.90 -24.18 9.00
CA CYS A 188 -2.78 -23.60 7.66
C CYS A 188 -3.39 -24.53 6.63
N ASN A 189 -4.07 -23.94 5.64
CA ASN A 189 -4.45 -24.72 4.45
C ASN A 189 -3.21 -25.03 3.59
N ASP A 190 -3.37 -25.93 2.60
CA ASP A 190 -2.27 -26.37 1.74
C ASP A 190 -1.60 -25.22 0.98
N PHE A 191 -2.38 -24.25 0.52
CA PHE A 191 -1.85 -23.08 -0.20
C PHE A 191 -0.90 -22.26 0.69
N LEU A 192 -1.34 -21.87 1.88
CA LEU A 192 -0.54 -21.08 2.80
C LEU A 192 0.69 -21.87 3.28
N SER A 193 0.50 -23.14 3.61
CA SER A 193 1.58 -24.06 4.00
C SER A 193 2.66 -24.16 2.92
N THR A 194 2.26 -24.29 1.66
CA THR A 194 3.18 -24.33 0.52
C THR A 194 3.96 -23.02 0.36
N LYS A 195 3.29 -21.86 0.48
CA LYS A 195 3.96 -20.56 0.41
C LYS A 195 5.01 -20.40 1.52
N ILE A 196 4.69 -20.80 2.76
CA ILE A 196 5.63 -20.73 3.90
C ILE A 196 6.82 -21.66 3.67
N LYS A 197 6.58 -22.93 3.26
CA LYS A 197 7.66 -23.89 2.96
C LYS A 197 8.57 -23.41 1.83
N ASN A 198 8.02 -22.74 0.82
CA ASN A 198 8.83 -22.16 -0.25
C ASN A 198 9.76 -21.06 0.27
N ILE A 199 9.35 -20.30 1.28
CA ILE A 199 10.23 -19.31 1.93
C ILE A 199 11.32 -20.05 2.72
N GLU A 200 10.99 -21.05 3.53
CA GLU A 200 11.97 -21.89 4.25
C GLU A 200 13.01 -22.49 3.29
N ASN A 201 12.57 -23.02 2.16
CA ASN A 201 13.47 -23.57 1.13
C ASN A 201 14.42 -22.52 0.54
N ARG A 202 13.94 -21.31 0.30
CA ARG A 202 14.79 -20.19 -0.19
C ARG A 202 15.79 -19.70 0.87
N LEU A 203 15.40 -19.75 2.15
CA LEU A 203 16.28 -19.42 3.27
C LEU A 203 17.30 -20.53 3.57
N GLY A 204 17.11 -21.75 3.04
CA GLY A 204 17.94 -22.91 3.31
C GLY A 204 17.78 -23.49 4.72
N ALA A 205 16.81 -23.04 5.49
CA ALA A 205 16.54 -23.50 6.84
C ALA A 205 15.05 -23.34 7.20
N PRO A 206 14.49 -24.26 8.01
CA PRO A 206 13.15 -24.12 8.53
C PRO A 206 13.07 -22.98 9.56
N PHE A 207 11.90 -22.35 9.67
CA PHE A 207 11.64 -21.41 10.76
C PHE A 207 11.74 -22.12 12.13
N SER A 208 12.21 -21.41 13.13
CA SER A 208 12.31 -21.92 14.49
C SER A 208 10.93 -22.22 15.10
N ASN A 209 10.91 -23.11 16.10
CA ASN A 209 9.69 -23.36 16.85
C ASN A 209 9.18 -22.07 17.53
N ASN A 210 7.87 -21.89 17.53
CA ASN A 210 7.18 -20.67 17.97
C ASN A 210 7.43 -19.42 17.15
N TYR A 211 8.13 -19.50 16.01
CA TYR A 211 8.26 -18.38 15.09
C TYR A 211 6.88 -17.94 14.57
N SER A 212 6.65 -16.63 14.55
CA SER A 212 5.44 -16.04 14.00
C SER A 212 5.81 -14.81 13.19
N SER A 213 5.27 -14.71 11.99
CA SER A 213 5.51 -13.57 11.10
C SER A 213 4.31 -13.34 10.18
N GLU A 214 4.34 -12.22 9.52
CA GLU A 214 3.40 -11.93 8.44
C GLU A 214 3.84 -12.59 7.13
N ILE A 215 2.87 -12.88 6.29
CA ILE A 215 3.08 -13.31 4.91
C ILE A 215 2.03 -12.65 4.02
N ASN A 216 2.46 -11.89 3.05
CA ASN A 216 1.54 -11.30 2.09
C ASN A 216 1.41 -12.20 0.87
N ILE A 217 0.25 -12.80 0.73
CA ILE A 217 -0.09 -13.70 -0.39
C ILE A 217 -0.56 -12.95 -1.64
N ASN A 218 -0.77 -11.64 -1.52
CA ASN A 218 -1.34 -10.79 -2.58
C ASN A 218 -0.26 -10.07 -3.42
N TYR A 219 1.00 -10.01 -2.94
CA TYR A 219 2.07 -9.29 -3.65
C TYR A 219 2.33 -9.83 -5.05
N ASP A 220 2.34 -11.16 -5.24
CA ASP A 220 2.57 -11.76 -6.55
C ASP A 220 1.53 -11.32 -7.58
N ASN A 221 0.25 -11.30 -7.18
CA ASN A 221 -0.84 -10.86 -8.05
C ASN A 221 -0.76 -9.35 -8.31
N TRP A 222 -0.53 -8.55 -7.27
CA TRP A 222 -0.41 -7.11 -7.38
C TRP A 222 0.73 -6.70 -8.34
N LEU A 223 1.91 -7.29 -8.19
CA LEU A 223 3.04 -7.06 -9.09
C LEU A 223 2.76 -7.55 -10.51
N SER A 224 2.15 -8.73 -10.65
CA SER A 224 1.78 -9.29 -11.94
C SER A 224 0.81 -8.38 -12.70
N ASP A 225 -0.19 -7.82 -12.01
CA ASP A 225 -1.16 -6.91 -12.61
C ASP A 225 -0.51 -5.59 -13.04
N ILE A 226 0.46 -5.09 -12.29
CA ILE A 226 1.26 -3.93 -12.69
C ILE A 226 2.06 -4.25 -13.93
N PHE A 227 2.89 -5.31 -13.88
CA PHE A 227 3.88 -5.59 -14.94
C PHE A 227 3.28 -6.04 -16.27
N LYS A 228 2.05 -6.57 -16.26
CA LYS A 228 1.32 -6.88 -17.51
C LYS A 228 0.91 -5.63 -18.31
N ASN A 229 0.79 -4.48 -17.64
CA ASN A 229 0.22 -3.26 -18.17
C ASN A 229 1.24 -2.13 -18.34
N ILE A 230 2.52 -2.40 -18.11
CA ILE A 230 3.60 -1.42 -18.27
C ILE A 230 4.77 -2.00 -19.03
N SER A 231 5.47 -1.13 -19.76
CA SER A 231 6.73 -1.48 -20.43
C SER A 231 7.76 -0.36 -20.25
N ASN A 232 9.06 -0.72 -20.29
CA ASN A 232 10.17 0.19 -20.04
C ASN A 232 9.95 1.05 -18.78
N PHE A 233 10.21 0.46 -17.62
CA PHE A 233 9.92 1.12 -16.36
C PHE A 233 11.08 1.08 -15.37
N ILE A 234 11.02 1.97 -14.40
CA ILE A 234 11.81 1.95 -13.17
C ILE A 234 10.79 1.95 -12.02
N PHE A 235 10.92 1.02 -11.10
CA PHE A 235 10.04 0.91 -9.94
C PHE A 235 10.81 1.13 -8.65
N ILE A 236 10.43 2.16 -7.91
CA ILE A 236 10.92 2.42 -6.55
C ILE A 236 9.87 1.94 -5.57
N VAL A 237 10.28 1.10 -4.68
CA VAL A 237 9.50 0.66 -3.51
C VAL A 237 10.25 1.13 -2.27
N ILE A 238 9.59 1.90 -1.44
CA ILE A 238 10.12 2.40 -0.17
C ILE A 238 9.09 2.04 0.89
N ASP A 239 9.53 1.18 1.79
CA ASP A 239 8.69 0.72 2.89
C ASP A 239 9.60 0.37 4.07
N TYR A 240 9.04 0.34 5.26
CA TYR A 240 9.80 -0.05 6.43
C TYR A 240 9.73 -1.57 6.61
N GLY A 241 10.77 -2.11 7.26
CA GLY A 241 10.91 -3.53 7.58
C GLY A 241 11.90 -3.70 8.72
N TYR A 242 11.97 -4.90 9.25
CA TYR A 242 12.89 -5.26 10.33
C TYR A 242 14.14 -5.94 9.76
#